data_00b80bdfc67d581cb372dd64d0dbb350
#
_entry.id   00b80bdfc67d581cb372dd64d0dbb350
#
_cell.length_a   1.000
_cell.length_b   1.000
_cell.length_c   1.000
_cell.angle_alpha   90.00
_cell.angle_beta   90.00
_cell.angle_gamma   90.00
#
_symmetry.space_group_name_H-M   'P 1'
#
loop_
_entity.id
_entity.type
_entity.pdbx_description
1 polymer ?
#
loop_
_entity_poly.entity_id
_entity_poly.type
_entity_poly.pdbx_seq_one_letter_code
_entity_poly.pdbx_strand_id
1 'polypeptide(L)'
;MLILLPVTVVVKQWGLNAEETPQELTTPAASMLCKVPPGAEGIRGLISTNRLDADQQWSSQPKTAEPGDAVTRTVSLSADNVSGMAFPPMQHPEIEGVAVYPGQPSVSDETNRGAL
;
A
#
# COMPACT_ATOMS: atom_id res chain seq x y z
N MET A 1 -17.09 -9.20 1.32
CA MET A 1 -16.96 -9.79 2.67
C MET A 1 -15.62 -10.49 2.76
N LEU A 2 -14.81 -10.15 3.75
CA LEU A 2 -13.56 -10.84 4.05
C LEU A 2 -13.82 -11.92 5.10
N ILE A 3 -13.45 -13.16 4.78
CA ILE A 3 -13.55 -14.29 5.71
C ILE A 3 -12.11 -14.71 6.07
N LEU A 4 -11.78 -14.64 7.35
CA LEU A 4 -10.54 -15.19 7.88
C LEU A 4 -10.81 -16.64 8.26
N LEU A 5 -10.15 -17.56 7.57
CA LEU A 5 -10.22 -18.99 7.88
C LEU A 5 -9.54 -19.27 9.23
N PRO A 6 -10.00 -20.33 9.94
CA PRO A 6 -9.31 -20.77 11.15
C PRO A 6 -7.88 -21.18 10.82
N VAL A 7 -6.95 -20.79 11.69
CA VAL A 7 -5.54 -21.16 11.59
C VAL A 7 -5.26 -22.23 12.64
N THR A 8 -4.70 -23.35 12.20
CA THR A 8 -4.25 -24.41 13.10
C THR A 8 -2.72 -24.32 13.27
N VAL A 9 -2.29 -24.21 14.51
CA VAL A 9 -0.89 -24.17 14.88
C VAL A 9 -0.55 -25.43 15.67
N VAL A 10 0.47 -26.15 15.20
CA VAL A 10 1.00 -27.32 15.90
C VAL A 10 2.22 -26.88 16.71
N VAL A 11 2.12 -26.95 18.02
CA VAL A 11 3.23 -26.62 18.93
C VAL A 11 3.93 -27.91 19.34
N LYS A 12 5.22 -28.02 19.03
CA LYS A 12 6.08 -29.10 19.51
C LYS A 12 6.93 -28.59 20.68
N GLN A 13 6.88 -29.30 21.79
CA GLN A 13 7.75 -29.01 22.92
C GLN A 13 9.11 -29.71 22.73
N TRP A 14 10.19 -28.96 22.84
CA TRP A 14 11.54 -29.51 22.83
C TRP A 14 12.06 -29.65 24.27
N GLY A 15 12.47 -30.86 24.63
CA GLY A 15 13.10 -31.15 25.93
C GLY A 15 13.62 -32.58 25.99
N LEU A 16 14.65 -32.80 26.79
CA LEU A 16 15.35 -34.10 26.93
C LEU A 16 14.48 -35.28 27.44
N ASN A 17 13.25 -35.00 27.93
CA ASN A 17 12.27 -35.99 28.39
C ASN A 17 10.84 -35.62 27.98
N ALA A 18 10.64 -34.86 26.91
CA ALA A 18 9.31 -34.51 26.42
C ALA A 18 8.74 -35.67 25.60
N GLU A 19 7.68 -36.29 26.06
CA GLU A 19 6.79 -37.06 25.19
C GLU A 19 6.25 -36.11 24.13
N GLU A 20 6.54 -36.40 22.88
CA GLU A 20 6.09 -35.59 21.73
C GLU A 20 4.57 -35.74 21.53
N THR A 21 3.78 -35.11 22.34
CA THR A 21 2.36 -34.90 22.05
C THR A 21 2.20 -33.56 21.34
N PRO A 22 2.01 -33.53 20.02
CA PRO A 22 1.73 -32.30 19.31
C PRO A 22 0.41 -31.73 19.81
N GLN A 23 0.41 -30.50 20.32
CA GLN A 23 -0.80 -29.78 20.65
C GLN A 23 -1.29 -29.00 19.41
N GLU A 24 -2.47 -29.31 18.95
CA GLU A 24 -3.16 -28.53 17.94
C GLU A 24 -3.99 -27.44 18.59
N LEU A 25 -3.69 -26.20 18.26
CA LEU A 25 -4.48 -25.03 18.63
C LEU A 25 -5.11 -24.45 17.37
N THR A 26 -6.43 -24.44 17.32
CA THR A 26 -7.17 -23.87 16.19
C THR A 26 -7.88 -22.61 16.62
N THR A 27 -7.65 -21.50 15.90
CA THR A 27 -8.38 -20.27 16.12
C THR A 27 -9.79 -20.36 15.54
N PRO A 28 -10.80 -19.71 16.14
CA PRO A 28 -12.11 -19.61 15.52
C PRO A 28 -12.02 -18.85 14.18
N ALA A 29 -12.92 -19.17 13.25
CA ALA A 29 -13.09 -18.39 12.05
C ALA A 29 -13.62 -16.99 12.40
N ALA A 30 -13.09 -15.96 11.77
CA ALA A 30 -13.56 -14.59 11.89
C ALA A 30 -14.06 -14.09 10.53
N SER A 31 -15.11 -13.30 10.54
CA SER A 31 -15.63 -12.65 9.33
C SER A 31 -15.71 -11.15 9.53
N MET A 32 -15.36 -10.40 8.50
CA MET A 32 -15.44 -8.96 8.48
C MET A 32 -16.17 -8.49 7.22
N LEU A 33 -17.15 -7.62 7.40
CA LEU A 33 -17.90 -7.03 6.30
C LEU A 33 -17.26 -5.69 5.91
N CYS A 34 -16.62 -5.65 4.74
CA CYS A 34 -16.16 -4.40 4.15
C CYS A 34 -17.30 -3.74 3.40
N LYS A 35 -17.62 -2.50 3.76
CA LYS A 35 -18.63 -1.68 3.06
C LYS A 35 -17.92 -0.64 2.21
N VAL A 36 -18.33 -0.57 0.95
CA VAL A 36 -17.91 0.50 0.05
C VAL A 36 -18.82 1.72 0.32
N PRO A 37 -18.27 2.92 0.50
CA PRO A 37 -19.09 4.12 0.67
C PRO A 37 -19.97 4.37 -0.57
N PRO A 38 -21.19 4.92 -0.40
CA PRO A 38 -22.02 5.30 -1.53
C PRO A 38 -21.29 6.26 -2.47
N GLY A 39 -21.33 5.99 -3.78
CA GLY A 39 -20.65 6.78 -4.80
C GLY A 39 -19.21 6.37 -5.09
N ALA A 40 -18.68 5.39 -4.36
CA ALA A 40 -17.34 4.84 -4.58
C ALA A 40 -17.36 3.48 -5.29
N GLU A 41 -18.53 3.04 -5.74
CA GLU A 41 -18.70 1.79 -6.46
C GLU A 41 -17.95 1.83 -7.79
N GLY A 42 -17.12 0.83 -8.03
CA GLY A 42 -16.33 0.71 -9.26
C GLY A 42 -15.05 1.53 -9.30
N ILE A 43 -14.75 2.33 -8.28
CA ILE A 43 -13.45 3.02 -8.18
C ILE A 43 -12.37 1.99 -7.82
N ARG A 44 -11.39 1.85 -8.70
CA ARG A 44 -10.21 1.01 -8.44
C ARG A 44 -9.20 1.76 -7.58
N GLY A 45 -8.60 1.06 -6.63
CA GLY A 45 -7.56 1.65 -5.76
C GLY A 45 -8.13 2.60 -4.72
N LEU A 46 -9.35 2.36 -4.24
CA LEU A 46 -9.93 3.12 -3.14
C LEU A 46 -9.16 2.82 -1.85
N ILE A 47 -8.67 3.86 -1.21
CA ILE A 47 -8.09 3.80 0.12
C ILE A 47 -8.99 4.54 1.11
N SER A 48 -9.07 4.02 2.33
CA SER A 48 -9.80 4.67 3.43
C SER A 48 -8.80 5.06 4.50
N THR A 49 -8.71 6.34 4.77
CA THR A 49 -7.77 6.90 5.73
C THR A 49 -8.37 8.09 6.45
N ASN A 50 -7.89 8.37 7.64
CA ASN A 50 -8.26 9.57 8.40
C ASN A 50 -7.45 10.80 7.95
N ARG A 51 -6.29 10.58 7.32
CA ARG A 51 -5.43 11.64 6.85
C ARG A 51 -4.65 11.17 5.63
N LEU A 52 -4.70 11.97 4.58
CA LEU A 52 -3.90 11.81 3.37
C LEU A 52 -3.09 13.10 3.16
N ASP A 53 -1.78 12.96 3.09
CA ASP A 53 -0.88 14.03 2.70
C ASP A 53 -0.31 13.73 1.31
N ALA A 54 -0.33 14.74 0.46
CA ALA A 54 0.25 14.67 -0.89
C ALA A 54 1.20 15.85 -1.07
N ASP A 55 2.42 15.56 -1.47
CA ASP A 55 3.44 16.55 -1.77
C ASP A 55 3.99 16.35 -3.18
N GLN A 56 4.42 17.44 -3.80
CA GLN A 56 4.98 17.42 -5.14
C GLN A 56 6.20 18.32 -5.20
N GLN A 57 7.28 17.77 -5.72
CA GLN A 57 8.54 18.49 -5.91
C GLN A 57 9.01 18.38 -7.37
N TRP A 58 9.66 19.43 -7.85
CA TRP A 58 10.24 19.50 -9.17
C TRP A 58 11.74 19.81 -9.07
N SER A 59 12.58 19.14 -9.88
CA SER A 59 14.02 19.37 -9.91
C SER A 59 14.39 20.76 -10.49
N SER A 60 13.54 21.30 -11.36
CA SER A 60 13.64 22.65 -11.90
C SER A 60 12.23 23.17 -12.22
N GLN A 61 12.11 24.47 -12.49
CA GLN A 61 10.80 25.05 -12.81
C GLN A 61 10.34 24.60 -14.21
N PRO A 62 9.21 23.86 -14.35
CA PRO A 62 8.78 23.36 -15.65
C PRO A 62 8.41 24.49 -16.64
N LYS A 63 8.08 25.66 -16.13
CA LYS A 63 7.71 26.84 -16.97
C LYS A 63 8.90 27.46 -17.71
N THR A 64 10.13 27.15 -17.30
CA THR A 64 11.37 27.67 -17.89
C THR A 64 12.16 26.61 -18.62
N ALA A 65 11.62 25.39 -18.77
CA ALA A 65 12.28 24.32 -19.50
C ALA A 65 12.28 24.57 -20.99
N GLU A 66 13.41 24.32 -21.62
CA GLU A 66 13.62 24.42 -23.07
C GLU A 66 13.60 23.04 -23.73
N PRO A 67 13.40 22.95 -25.05
CA PRO A 67 13.49 21.68 -25.75
C PRO A 67 14.86 20.99 -25.52
N GLY A 68 14.80 19.74 -25.02
CA GLY A 68 15.98 18.96 -24.65
C GLY A 68 16.29 18.93 -23.16
N ASP A 69 15.65 19.78 -22.37
CA ASP A 69 15.79 19.75 -20.93
C ASP A 69 15.08 18.54 -20.29
N ALA A 70 15.66 18.03 -19.21
CA ALA A 70 15.05 16.99 -18.39
C ALA A 70 14.58 17.59 -17.06
N VAL A 71 13.30 17.38 -16.75
CA VAL A 71 12.71 17.83 -15.48
C VAL A 71 12.17 16.63 -14.75
N THR A 72 12.56 16.46 -13.50
CA THR A 72 12.06 15.38 -12.64
C THR A 72 10.95 15.90 -11.74
N ARG A 73 9.82 15.22 -11.78
CA ARG A 73 8.71 15.41 -10.85
C ARG A 73 8.71 14.28 -9.84
N THR A 74 8.78 14.62 -8.58
CA THR A 74 8.62 13.67 -7.47
C THR A 74 7.28 13.93 -6.79
N VAL A 75 6.46 12.90 -6.68
CA VAL A 75 5.19 12.95 -5.97
C VAL A 75 5.28 12.00 -4.79
N SER A 76 4.97 12.50 -3.60
CA SER A 76 4.96 11.73 -2.37
C SER A 76 3.55 11.69 -1.80
N LEU A 77 3.06 10.50 -1.52
CA LEU A 77 1.76 10.27 -0.88
C LEU A 77 1.99 9.58 0.45
N SER A 78 1.31 10.03 1.49
CA SER A 78 1.32 9.33 2.77
C SER A 78 -0.07 9.36 3.41
N ALA A 79 -0.45 8.27 4.05
CA ALA A 79 -1.76 8.11 4.68
C ALA A 79 -1.64 7.38 6.01
N ASP A 80 -2.48 7.77 6.97
CA ASP A 80 -2.53 7.13 8.27
C ASP A 80 -3.36 5.84 8.21
N ASN A 81 -2.92 4.81 8.94
CA ASN A 81 -3.58 3.51 9.04
C ASN A 81 -3.82 2.78 7.71
N VAL A 82 -2.96 3.05 6.73
CA VAL A 82 -2.98 2.41 5.41
C VAL A 82 -1.56 1.92 5.10
N SER A 83 -1.43 0.71 4.59
CA SER A 83 -0.15 0.24 4.06
C SER A 83 0.21 0.99 2.77
N GLY A 84 1.48 1.32 2.60
CA GLY A 84 1.97 1.93 1.36
C GLY A 84 1.71 1.10 0.12
N MET A 85 1.58 -0.22 0.27
CA MET A 85 1.20 -1.15 -0.80
C MET A 85 -0.25 -0.98 -1.27
N ALA A 86 -1.11 -0.33 -0.49
CA ALA A 86 -2.51 -0.11 -0.84
C ALA A 86 -2.71 1.08 -1.79
N PHE A 87 -1.71 1.93 -1.97
CA PHE A 87 -1.80 3.04 -2.90
C PHE A 87 -1.92 2.54 -4.35
N PRO A 88 -2.86 3.09 -5.13
CA PRO A 88 -2.95 2.74 -6.54
C PRO A 88 -1.73 3.23 -7.32
N PRO A 89 -1.36 2.54 -8.40
CA PRO A 89 -0.27 3.01 -9.25
C PRO A 89 -0.58 4.39 -9.82
N MET A 90 0.41 5.28 -9.76
CA MET A 90 0.29 6.63 -10.32
C MET A 90 0.17 6.55 -11.84
N GLN A 91 -0.85 7.20 -12.38
CA GLN A 91 -0.99 7.36 -13.82
C GLN A 91 -0.24 8.61 -14.27
N HIS A 92 0.48 8.49 -15.37
CA HIS A 92 1.20 9.59 -15.98
C HIS A 92 0.42 10.02 -17.25
N PRO A 93 -0.04 11.27 -17.31
CA PRO A 93 -0.70 11.75 -18.52
C PRO A 93 0.30 11.83 -19.69
N GLU A 94 -0.14 11.45 -20.87
CA GLU A 94 0.60 11.74 -22.09
C GLU A 94 0.51 13.24 -22.40
N ILE A 95 1.66 13.87 -22.56
CA ILE A 95 1.77 15.29 -22.90
C ILE A 95 2.44 15.39 -24.26
N GLU A 96 1.78 16.05 -25.20
CA GLU A 96 2.32 16.24 -26.56
C GLU A 96 3.67 16.96 -26.51
N GLY A 97 4.67 16.40 -27.18
CA GLY A 97 6.02 16.94 -27.23
C GLY A 97 6.89 16.64 -26.00
N VAL A 98 6.38 15.85 -25.06
CA VAL A 98 7.13 15.47 -23.84
C VAL A 98 7.23 13.94 -23.75
N ALA A 99 8.46 13.44 -23.63
CA ALA A 99 8.68 12.04 -23.30
C ALA A 99 8.65 11.86 -21.76
N VAL A 100 7.72 11.03 -21.28
CA VAL A 100 7.57 10.74 -19.84
C VAL A 100 8.23 9.40 -19.54
N TYR A 101 9.17 9.39 -18.59
CA TYR A 101 9.86 8.20 -18.12
C TYR A 101 9.47 7.96 -16.65
N PRO A 102 8.51 7.07 -16.37
CA PRO A 102 8.13 6.79 -15.00
C PRO A 102 9.27 6.09 -14.24
N GLY A 103 9.61 6.63 -13.07
CA GLY A 103 10.52 5.99 -12.12
C GLY A 103 9.83 4.85 -11.38
N GLN A 104 10.63 4.01 -10.73
CA GLN A 104 10.08 2.99 -9.84
C GLN A 104 9.62 3.65 -8.53
N PRO A 105 8.40 3.34 -8.06
CA PRO A 105 7.92 3.85 -6.79
C PRO A 105 8.71 3.22 -5.64
N SER A 106 8.99 4.00 -4.61
CA SER A 106 9.51 3.54 -3.34
C SER A 106 8.37 3.50 -2.34
N VAL A 107 8.17 2.36 -1.71
CA VAL A 107 7.10 2.14 -0.74
C VAL A 107 7.71 1.91 0.63
N SER A 108 7.19 2.56 1.65
CA SER A 108 7.59 2.34 3.04
C SER A 108 6.37 2.35 3.95
N ASP A 109 6.44 1.55 5.01
CA ASP A 109 5.46 1.53 6.07
C ASP A 109 6.15 1.90 7.39
N GLU A 110 5.64 2.90 8.06
CA GLU A 110 5.95 3.19 9.45
C GLU A 110 4.79 2.71 10.31
N THR A 111 5.00 2.61 11.62
CA THR A 111 3.93 2.21 12.53
C THR A 111 2.73 3.16 12.36
N ASN A 112 1.61 2.64 11.90
CA ASN A 112 0.35 3.33 11.60
C ASN A 112 0.38 4.32 10.42
N ARG A 113 1.43 4.32 9.58
CA ARG A 113 1.49 5.18 8.40
C ARG A 113 2.13 4.48 7.22
N GLY A 114 1.42 4.42 6.10
CA GLY A 114 1.95 4.00 4.81
C GLY A 114 2.36 5.20 3.96
N ALA A 115 3.42 5.06 3.18
CA ALA A 115 3.91 6.08 2.26
C ALA A 115 4.27 5.49 0.89
N LEU A 116 4.13 6.29 -0.13
CA LEU A 116 4.49 6.00 -1.52
C LEU A 116 5.21 7.20 -2.16
#